data_23826365dda40e469d9685f7fa152c84
#
_entry.id   23826365dda40e469d9685f7fa152c84
#
_cell.length_a   1.000
_cell.length_b   1.000
_cell.length_c   1.000
_cell.angle_alpha   90.00
_cell.angle_beta   90.00
_cell.angle_gamma   90.00
#
_symmetry.space_group_name_H-M   'P 1'
#
loop_
_entity.id
_entity.type
_entity.pdbx_description
1 polymer ?
#
loop_
_entity_poly.entity_id
_entity_poly.type
_entity_poly.pdbx_seq_one_letter_code
_entity_poly.pdbx_strand_id
1 'polypeptide(L)'
;MPCRDTAITLASRILSALWPAGHPRPLPPDPRILVLKPCCLGDVLMATAVVEALRRHWPTASIDFAVGRWSRPAVEHHPHLRRLIDCGRVGEGAYSWREWLELARRIRAGQYDLCLVLDRSPAMALLPALAGVPWRVGLDSAGRGIALTRRVPVIGLMHEVDLYLACVRALGIPTAGARPTFYPTPAARERVRGMIPAGRSVAVIHPAGGQNPGMALSAKRWPAPRYAEIARRLAQERRASVIIVGGPGDRELAEEVRHLAGELEHVHNMAGELSFDELGALLERAAVFVGNDTGAMHLAAAVGTPTVAVFGPSDPRRYGPYGAGHRAVWKPPECAPCFDRGRWNESCQRFRCIEAVSVEDVWQAISQVWPA
;
A
#
# COMPACT_ATOMS: atom_id res chain seq x y z
N MET A 1 9.06 8.60 23.80
CA MET A 1 9.21 7.31 23.09
C MET A 1 10.55 7.04 22.37
N PRO A 2 11.51 7.96 22.24
CA PRO A 2 12.80 7.65 21.58
C PRO A 2 13.65 6.60 22.32
N CYS A 3 13.64 6.54 23.63
CA CYS A 3 14.44 5.55 24.39
C CYS A 3 14.05 4.08 24.14
N ARG A 4 12.78 3.78 23.91
CA ARG A 4 12.32 2.39 23.67
C ARG A 4 12.82 1.87 22.32
N ASP A 5 12.82 2.71 21.30
CA ASP A 5 13.31 2.37 19.96
C ASP A 5 14.83 2.18 19.93
N THR A 6 15.57 2.99 20.69
CA THR A 6 17.04 2.86 20.81
C THR A 6 17.41 1.56 21.51
N ALA A 7 16.72 1.21 22.59
CA ALA A 7 16.95 -0.05 23.31
C ALA A 7 16.63 -1.29 22.45
N ILE A 8 15.50 -1.28 21.73
CA ILE A 8 15.15 -2.35 20.78
C ILE A 8 16.18 -2.47 19.67
N THR A 9 16.65 -1.36 19.12
CA THR A 9 17.65 -1.35 18.06
C THR A 9 18.99 -1.89 18.56
N LEU A 10 19.43 -1.52 19.77
CA LEU A 10 20.67 -2.01 20.36
C LEU A 10 20.58 -3.50 20.66
N ALA A 11 19.51 -3.95 21.30
CA ALA A 11 19.27 -5.37 21.57
C ALA A 11 19.22 -6.19 20.27
N SER A 12 18.54 -5.68 19.25
CA SER A 12 18.48 -6.33 17.93
C SER A 12 19.85 -6.45 17.26
N ARG A 13 20.70 -5.43 17.38
CA ARG A 13 22.08 -5.48 16.84
C ARG A 13 22.93 -6.52 17.56
N ILE A 14 22.86 -6.60 18.89
CA ILE A 14 23.58 -7.59 19.68
C ILE A 14 23.11 -9.00 19.33
N LEU A 15 21.80 -9.24 19.35
CA LEU A 15 21.21 -10.52 18.97
C LEU A 15 21.52 -10.89 17.51
N SER A 16 21.57 -9.92 16.63
CA SER A 16 21.90 -10.11 15.22
C SER A 16 23.35 -10.52 15.00
N ALA A 17 24.27 -10.03 15.83
CA ALA A 17 25.67 -10.44 15.80
C ALA A 17 25.89 -11.85 16.38
N LEU A 18 25.08 -12.24 17.35
CA LEU A 18 25.14 -13.57 17.99
C LEU A 18 24.37 -14.65 17.20
N TRP A 19 23.52 -14.25 16.25
CA TRP A 19 22.76 -15.20 15.43
C TRP A 19 23.49 -15.48 14.12
N PRO A 20 24.14 -16.65 13.95
CA PRO A 20 24.87 -16.94 12.73
C PRO A 20 23.92 -16.96 11.53
N ALA A 21 24.26 -16.18 10.52
CA ALA A 21 23.65 -16.31 9.20
C ALA A 21 24.10 -17.66 8.62
N GLY A 22 23.36 -18.71 8.88
CA GLY A 22 23.63 -20.00 8.27
C GLY A 22 23.57 -19.89 6.74
N HIS A 23 24.43 -20.63 6.03
CA HIS A 23 24.28 -20.80 4.59
C HIS A 23 23.26 -21.90 4.34
N PRO A 24 21.99 -21.55 4.03
CA PRO A 24 21.00 -22.58 3.76
C PRO A 24 21.34 -23.35 2.48
N ARG A 25 20.85 -24.57 2.36
CA ARG A 25 20.98 -25.37 1.13
C ARG A 25 20.40 -24.59 -0.06
N PRO A 26 20.86 -24.86 -1.31
CA PRO A 26 20.27 -24.27 -2.50
C PRO A 26 18.75 -24.42 -2.51
N LEU A 27 18.04 -23.42 -3.02
CA LEU A 27 16.60 -23.50 -3.21
C LEU A 27 16.26 -24.57 -4.24
N PRO A 28 15.18 -25.34 -4.05
CA PRO A 28 14.70 -26.29 -5.05
C PRO A 28 14.20 -25.55 -6.31
N PRO A 29 14.05 -26.25 -7.45
CA PRO A 29 13.51 -25.65 -8.68
C PRO A 29 12.11 -25.06 -8.50
N ASP A 30 11.27 -25.69 -7.70
CA ASP A 30 9.90 -25.28 -7.36
C ASP A 30 9.76 -24.99 -5.88
N PRO A 31 10.26 -23.84 -5.37
CA PRO A 31 10.27 -23.56 -3.96
C PRO A 31 8.87 -23.24 -3.41
N ARG A 32 8.65 -23.61 -2.16
CA ARG A 32 7.52 -23.11 -1.38
C ARG A 32 7.90 -21.77 -0.75
N ILE A 33 7.24 -20.71 -1.17
CA ILE A 33 7.61 -19.34 -0.82
C ILE A 33 6.53 -18.71 0.05
N LEU A 34 6.94 -18.04 1.12
CA LEU A 34 6.10 -17.17 1.92
C LEU A 34 6.52 -15.73 1.72
N VAL A 35 5.59 -14.86 1.34
CA VAL A 35 5.75 -13.40 1.42
C VAL A 35 5.07 -12.91 2.69
N LEU A 36 5.79 -12.23 3.56
CA LEU A 36 5.29 -11.77 4.86
C LEU A 36 5.24 -10.24 4.88
N LYS A 37 4.04 -9.69 4.80
CA LYS A 37 3.73 -8.26 4.92
C LYS A 37 2.37 -8.08 5.60
N PRO A 38 2.32 -7.98 6.95
CA PRO A 38 1.06 -8.04 7.69
C PRO A 38 0.18 -6.79 7.54
N CYS A 39 0.75 -5.60 7.37
CA CYS A 39 0.07 -4.30 7.33
C CYS A 39 0.82 -3.33 6.40
N CYS A 40 0.27 -2.30 5.86
CA CYS A 40 -1.11 -1.82 5.79
C CYS A 40 -1.61 -1.99 4.33
N LEU A 41 -2.87 -1.67 3.99
CA LEU A 41 -3.43 -1.90 2.64
C LEU A 41 -2.51 -1.44 1.50
N GLY A 42 -2.03 -0.19 1.55
CA GLY A 42 -1.11 0.34 0.53
C GLY A 42 0.21 -0.40 0.47
N ASP A 43 0.80 -0.74 1.63
CA ASP A 43 2.05 -1.50 1.70
C ASP A 43 1.89 -2.93 1.16
N VAL A 44 0.75 -3.57 1.42
CA VAL A 44 0.44 -4.92 0.91
C VAL A 44 0.26 -4.88 -0.60
N LEU A 45 -0.44 -3.86 -1.13
CA LEU A 45 -0.51 -3.63 -2.58
C LEU A 45 0.88 -3.43 -3.19
N MET A 46 1.72 -2.59 -2.61
CA MET A 46 3.10 -2.40 -3.08
C MET A 46 3.92 -3.70 -3.04
N ALA A 47 3.66 -4.58 -2.08
CA ALA A 47 4.34 -5.86 -1.96
C ALA A 47 3.94 -6.89 -3.03
N THR A 48 2.81 -6.69 -3.75
CA THR A 48 2.43 -7.58 -4.87
C THR A 48 3.46 -7.58 -6.01
N ALA A 49 4.22 -6.50 -6.17
CA ALA A 49 5.35 -6.47 -7.11
C ALA A 49 6.38 -7.59 -6.86
N VAL A 50 6.55 -7.98 -5.60
CA VAL A 50 7.40 -9.12 -5.22
C VAL A 50 6.79 -10.43 -5.72
N VAL A 51 5.47 -10.60 -5.56
CA VAL A 51 4.75 -11.79 -6.06
C VAL A 51 4.89 -11.94 -7.56
N GLU A 52 4.76 -10.83 -8.30
CA GLU A 52 4.95 -10.79 -9.76
C GLU A 52 6.37 -11.17 -10.17
N ALA A 53 7.38 -10.65 -9.49
CA ALA A 53 8.78 -10.98 -9.76
C ALA A 53 9.08 -12.46 -9.48
N LEU A 54 8.59 -12.99 -8.36
CA LEU A 54 8.76 -14.39 -7.98
C LEU A 54 8.07 -15.33 -8.98
N ARG A 55 6.82 -15.03 -9.37
CA ARG A 55 6.05 -15.85 -10.33
C ARG A 55 6.71 -15.90 -11.71
N ARG A 56 7.29 -14.78 -12.15
CA ARG A 56 8.05 -14.75 -13.41
C ARG A 56 9.31 -15.61 -13.37
N HIS A 57 10.01 -15.60 -12.26
CA HIS A 57 11.24 -16.38 -12.09
C HIS A 57 10.98 -17.86 -11.84
N TRP A 58 9.97 -18.17 -11.04
CA TRP A 58 9.51 -19.53 -10.73
C TRP A 58 8.05 -19.73 -11.12
N PRO A 59 7.76 -20.10 -12.38
CA PRO A 59 6.39 -20.20 -12.88
C PRO A 59 5.51 -21.21 -12.13
N THR A 60 6.12 -22.24 -11.55
CA THR A 60 5.44 -23.36 -10.86
C THR A 60 5.52 -23.27 -9.34
N ALA A 61 6.31 -22.35 -8.77
CA ALA A 61 6.48 -22.20 -7.33
C ALA A 61 5.15 -22.00 -6.59
N SER A 62 5.05 -22.58 -5.41
CA SER A 62 3.91 -22.34 -4.51
C SER A 62 4.15 -21.08 -3.69
N ILE A 63 3.43 -19.99 -3.98
CA ILE A 63 3.57 -18.71 -3.28
C ILE A 63 2.37 -18.52 -2.35
N ASP A 64 2.63 -18.37 -1.06
CA ASP A 64 1.65 -18.01 -0.04
C ASP A 64 1.95 -16.59 0.48
N PHE A 65 0.93 -15.88 0.96
CA PHE A 65 1.09 -14.53 1.49
C PHE A 65 0.56 -14.44 2.94
N ALA A 66 1.39 -13.98 3.87
CA ALA A 66 1.01 -13.74 5.25
C ALA A 66 0.59 -12.28 5.43
N VAL A 67 -0.69 -12.05 5.71
CA VAL A 67 -1.34 -10.74 5.75
C VAL A 67 -2.29 -10.63 6.92
N GLY A 68 -2.42 -9.44 7.51
CA GLY A 68 -3.42 -9.15 8.54
C GLY A 68 -4.82 -8.97 7.95
N ARG A 69 -5.84 -9.17 8.78
CA ARG A 69 -7.26 -9.12 8.36
C ARG A 69 -7.64 -7.83 7.65
N TRP A 70 -7.19 -6.69 8.17
CA TRP A 70 -7.44 -5.37 7.58
C TRP A 70 -6.92 -5.23 6.15
N SER A 71 -5.76 -5.80 5.87
CA SER A 71 -5.08 -5.65 4.57
C SER A 71 -5.34 -6.82 3.63
N ARG A 72 -6.05 -7.87 4.08
CA ARG A 72 -6.39 -9.05 3.29
C ARG A 72 -7.03 -8.73 1.94
N PRO A 73 -7.99 -7.79 1.83
CA PRO A 73 -8.62 -7.47 0.54
C PRO A 73 -7.64 -7.07 -0.56
N ALA A 74 -6.45 -6.56 -0.21
CA ALA A 74 -5.43 -6.17 -1.19
C ALA A 74 -4.84 -7.34 -2.01
N VAL A 75 -4.96 -8.57 -1.51
CA VAL A 75 -4.35 -9.77 -2.11
C VAL A 75 -5.30 -10.98 -2.18
N GLU A 76 -6.56 -10.82 -1.75
CA GLU A 76 -7.49 -11.93 -1.59
C GLU A 76 -7.74 -12.71 -2.89
N HIS A 77 -7.78 -12.01 -4.01
CA HIS A 77 -8.06 -12.59 -5.32
C HIS A 77 -6.83 -12.62 -6.24
N HIS A 78 -5.63 -12.50 -5.66
CA HIS A 78 -4.41 -12.47 -6.46
C HIS A 78 -4.12 -13.85 -7.09
N PRO A 79 -4.10 -14.00 -8.44
CA PRO A 79 -4.07 -15.29 -9.12
C PRO A 79 -2.78 -16.08 -8.94
N HIS A 80 -1.70 -15.40 -8.53
CA HIS A 80 -0.39 -16.03 -8.31
C HIS A 80 -0.19 -16.53 -6.88
N LEU A 81 -1.16 -16.32 -5.99
CA LEU A 81 -1.12 -16.79 -4.61
C LEU A 81 -1.93 -18.09 -4.48
N ARG A 82 -1.32 -19.08 -3.84
CA ARG A 82 -1.99 -20.34 -3.52
C ARG A 82 -2.93 -20.20 -2.33
N ARG A 83 -2.48 -19.51 -1.27
CA ARG A 83 -3.29 -19.25 -0.07
C ARG A 83 -2.79 -18.02 0.70
N LEU A 84 -3.66 -17.49 1.55
CA LEU A 84 -3.34 -16.45 2.52
C LEU A 84 -3.20 -17.03 3.93
N ILE A 85 -2.19 -16.56 4.67
CA ILE A 85 -2.01 -16.86 6.08
C ILE A 85 -2.48 -15.66 6.89
N ASP A 86 -3.49 -15.84 7.73
CA ASP A 86 -4.01 -14.80 8.60
C ASP A 86 -3.02 -14.47 9.72
N CYS A 87 -2.47 -13.26 9.68
CA CYS A 87 -1.62 -12.70 10.73
C CYS A 87 -2.40 -12.06 11.88
N GLY A 88 -3.74 -12.17 11.89
CA GLY A 88 -4.58 -11.60 12.95
C GLY A 88 -4.80 -10.09 12.79
N ARG A 89 -5.04 -9.42 13.93
CA ARG A 89 -5.35 -7.97 14.02
C ARG A 89 -4.08 -7.14 14.09
N VAL A 90 -3.37 -7.01 12.98
CA VAL A 90 -2.14 -6.23 12.90
C VAL A 90 -2.46 -4.73 12.94
N GLY A 91 -1.71 -3.99 13.76
CA GLY A 91 -1.93 -2.54 13.97
C GLY A 91 -2.91 -2.21 15.10
N GLU A 92 -3.63 -3.19 15.62
CA GLU A 92 -4.58 -3.02 16.75
C GLU A 92 -3.96 -3.35 18.12
N GLY A 93 -2.63 -3.29 18.22
CA GLY A 93 -1.87 -3.58 19.44
C GLY A 93 -0.73 -4.58 19.23
N ALA A 94 -0.03 -4.90 20.31
CA ALA A 94 1.02 -5.92 20.26
C ALA A 94 0.40 -7.33 20.26
N TYR A 95 1.00 -8.22 19.47
CA TYR A 95 0.67 -9.65 19.59
C TYR A 95 0.91 -10.15 21.00
N SER A 96 -0.03 -10.92 21.54
CA SER A 96 0.26 -11.76 22.68
C SER A 96 1.28 -12.84 22.26
N TRP A 97 2.06 -13.36 23.23
CA TRP A 97 3.02 -14.41 22.94
C TRP A 97 2.34 -15.69 22.38
N ARG A 98 1.07 -15.94 22.76
CA ARG A 98 0.27 -17.08 22.25
C ARG A 98 -0.10 -16.89 20.77
N GLU A 99 -0.61 -15.73 20.39
CA GLU A 99 -0.93 -15.40 18.99
C GLU A 99 0.32 -15.49 18.11
N TRP A 100 1.44 -15.00 18.63
CA TRP A 100 2.70 -15.05 17.91
C TRP A 100 3.23 -16.47 17.71
N LEU A 101 3.16 -17.33 18.74
CA LEU A 101 3.52 -18.74 18.61
C LEU A 101 2.56 -19.51 17.69
N GLU A 102 1.28 -19.19 17.74
CA GLU A 102 0.29 -19.77 16.83
C GLU A 102 0.60 -19.41 15.37
N LEU A 103 0.95 -18.16 15.10
CA LEU A 103 1.36 -17.73 13.77
C LEU A 103 2.65 -18.47 13.33
N ALA A 104 3.62 -18.64 14.22
CA ALA A 104 4.83 -19.42 13.92
C ALA A 104 4.49 -20.89 13.58
N ARG A 105 3.55 -21.52 14.29
CA ARG A 105 3.06 -22.87 13.98
C ARG A 105 2.38 -22.96 12.61
N ARG A 106 1.53 -21.97 12.26
CA ARG A 106 0.88 -21.90 10.95
C ARG A 106 1.90 -21.77 9.82
N ILE A 107 2.92 -20.93 10.02
CA ILE A 107 4.03 -20.79 9.05
C ILE A 107 4.80 -22.12 8.95
N ARG A 108 5.12 -22.76 10.06
CA ARG A 108 5.81 -24.06 10.09
C ARG A 108 5.05 -25.14 9.33
N ALA A 109 3.73 -25.19 9.49
CA ALA A 109 2.88 -26.15 8.79
C ALA A 109 2.91 -25.97 7.25
N GLY A 110 3.31 -24.81 6.76
CA GLY A 110 3.49 -24.53 5.33
C GLY A 110 4.75 -25.14 4.73
N GLN A 111 5.73 -25.54 5.54
CA GLN A 111 7.00 -26.13 5.12
C GLN A 111 7.69 -25.31 4.02
N TYR A 112 7.86 -24.02 4.26
CA TYR A 112 8.45 -23.09 3.29
C TYR A 112 9.96 -23.25 3.18
N ASP A 113 10.45 -23.18 1.95
CA ASP A 113 11.88 -23.15 1.63
C ASP A 113 12.42 -21.71 1.75
N LEU A 114 11.58 -20.71 1.44
CA LEU A 114 11.93 -19.30 1.42
C LEU A 114 10.82 -18.46 2.07
N CYS A 115 11.24 -17.52 2.91
CA CYS A 115 10.37 -16.42 3.39
C CYS A 115 10.97 -15.08 3.05
N LEU A 116 10.20 -14.22 2.37
CA LEU A 116 10.53 -12.79 2.18
C LEU A 116 9.80 -11.97 3.24
N VAL A 117 10.57 -11.35 4.14
CA VAL A 117 10.06 -10.51 5.23
C VAL A 117 10.09 -9.06 4.81
N LEU A 118 8.96 -8.53 4.36
CA LEU A 118 8.81 -7.16 3.87
C LEU A 118 8.34 -6.20 4.99
N ASP A 119 8.65 -6.55 6.21
CA ASP A 119 8.33 -5.80 7.42
C ASP A 119 9.62 -5.40 8.16
N ARG A 120 9.55 -4.29 8.89
CA ARG A 120 10.70 -3.77 9.65
C ARG A 120 10.69 -4.14 11.13
N SER A 121 9.68 -4.92 11.55
CA SER A 121 9.56 -5.38 12.94
C SER A 121 10.53 -6.54 13.20
N PRO A 122 11.35 -6.49 14.26
CA PRO A 122 12.21 -7.60 14.63
C PRO A 122 11.41 -8.86 15.00
N ALA A 123 10.19 -8.72 15.52
CA ALA A 123 9.31 -9.85 15.78
C ALA A 123 8.90 -10.57 14.49
N MET A 124 8.61 -9.82 13.43
CA MET A 124 8.30 -10.40 12.11
C MET A 124 9.52 -11.04 11.47
N ALA A 125 10.71 -10.49 11.65
CA ALA A 125 11.96 -11.10 11.16
C ALA A 125 12.29 -12.42 11.86
N LEU A 126 11.94 -12.55 13.15
CA LEU A 126 12.18 -13.76 13.94
C LEU A 126 11.19 -14.90 13.64
N LEU A 127 9.96 -14.58 13.26
CA LEU A 127 8.88 -15.55 13.00
C LEU A 127 9.29 -16.73 12.06
N PRO A 128 9.81 -16.48 10.86
CA PRO A 128 10.17 -17.56 9.94
C PRO A 128 11.35 -18.39 10.45
N ALA A 129 12.23 -17.84 11.30
CA ALA A 129 13.30 -18.61 11.92
C ALA A 129 12.75 -19.61 12.93
N LEU A 130 11.81 -19.19 13.79
CA LEU A 130 11.12 -20.08 14.73
C LEU A 130 10.26 -21.13 14.01
N ALA A 131 9.71 -20.78 12.87
CA ALA A 131 8.99 -21.71 12.02
C ALA A 131 9.92 -22.70 11.29
N GLY A 132 11.24 -22.55 11.36
CA GLY A 132 12.22 -23.43 10.74
C GLY A 132 12.41 -23.18 9.24
N VAL A 133 12.03 -22.01 8.72
CA VAL A 133 12.25 -21.66 7.31
C VAL A 133 13.75 -21.45 7.05
N PRO A 134 14.37 -22.21 6.11
CA PRO A 134 15.82 -22.14 5.91
C PRO A 134 16.27 -20.81 5.26
N TRP A 135 15.62 -20.35 4.19
CA TRP A 135 15.92 -19.06 3.55
C TRP A 135 15.00 -17.95 4.08
N ARG A 136 15.59 -16.94 4.68
CA ARG A 136 14.88 -15.80 5.28
C ARG A 136 15.52 -14.53 4.78
N VAL A 137 14.93 -13.94 3.76
CA VAL A 137 15.39 -12.69 3.13
C VAL A 137 14.46 -11.57 3.54
N GLY A 138 14.98 -10.44 3.92
CA GLY A 138 14.11 -9.33 4.31
C GLY A 138 14.83 -8.05 4.68
N LEU A 139 14.03 -7.06 5.08
CA LEU A 139 14.48 -5.72 5.39
C LEU A 139 15.24 -5.66 6.72
N ASP A 140 16.41 -5.07 6.68
CA ASP A 140 17.19 -4.75 7.89
C ASP A 140 17.18 -3.24 8.14
N SER A 141 16.23 -2.81 8.94
CA SER A 141 16.12 -1.42 9.38
C SER A 141 16.86 -1.23 10.70
N ALA A 142 18.06 -0.67 10.65
CA ALA A 142 18.90 -0.36 11.81
C ALA A 142 19.24 -1.60 12.68
N GLY A 143 19.51 -2.76 12.05
CA GLY A 143 19.87 -4.00 12.73
C GLY A 143 18.67 -4.82 13.23
N ARG A 144 17.43 -4.48 12.83
CA ARG A 144 16.22 -5.20 13.23
C ARG A 144 15.97 -6.48 12.44
N GLY A 145 16.76 -6.75 11.42
CA GLY A 145 16.73 -7.97 10.61
C GLY A 145 17.36 -9.18 11.31
N ILE A 146 17.16 -9.34 12.63
CA ILE A 146 17.64 -10.49 13.40
C ILE A 146 17.08 -11.78 12.82
N ALA A 147 17.88 -12.85 12.85
CA ALA A 147 17.52 -14.15 12.32
C ALA A 147 17.26 -14.22 10.79
N LEU A 148 17.42 -13.15 10.03
CA LEU A 148 17.43 -13.22 8.57
C LEU A 148 18.75 -13.86 8.09
N THR A 149 18.67 -14.75 7.10
CA THR A 149 19.84 -15.34 6.44
C THR A 149 20.44 -14.40 5.41
N ARG A 150 19.61 -13.55 4.80
CA ARG A 150 20.04 -12.49 3.90
C ARG A 150 19.33 -11.19 4.24
N ARG A 151 20.10 -10.19 4.61
CA ARG A 151 19.61 -8.89 5.09
C ARG A 151 19.73 -7.85 3.99
N VAL A 152 18.63 -7.14 3.75
CA VAL A 152 18.58 -6.01 2.83
C VAL A 152 18.56 -4.71 3.64
N PRO A 153 19.64 -3.92 3.63
CA PRO A 153 19.72 -2.72 4.44
C PRO A 153 18.75 -1.65 3.92
N VAL A 154 18.02 -1.04 4.85
CA VAL A 154 17.14 0.10 4.55
C VAL A 154 17.96 1.39 4.71
N ILE A 155 18.59 1.83 3.62
CA ILE A 155 19.48 2.98 3.60
C ILE A 155 18.92 4.05 2.66
N GLY A 156 18.96 5.30 3.09
CA GLY A 156 18.57 6.44 2.28
C GLY A 156 17.08 6.52 1.96
N LEU A 157 16.78 7.28 0.92
CA LEU A 157 15.43 7.46 0.38
C LEU A 157 15.25 6.56 -0.84
N MET A 158 14.34 5.62 -0.73
CA MET A 158 13.99 4.67 -1.78
C MET A 158 12.48 4.43 -1.73
N HIS A 159 11.85 4.24 -2.88
CA HIS A 159 10.44 3.87 -2.94
C HIS A 159 10.20 2.50 -2.29
N GLU A 160 9.09 2.32 -1.56
CA GLU A 160 8.80 1.08 -0.84
C GLU A 160 8.75 -0.15 -1.78
N VAL A 161 8.20 0.01 -2.99
CA VAL A 161 8.22 -1.07 -4.01
C VAL A 161 9.65 -1.49 -4.35
N ASP A 162 10.53 -0.53 -4.61
CA ASP A 162 11.92 -0.82 -4.96
C ASP A 162 12.69 -1.45 -3.81
N LEU A 163 12.35 -1.06 -2.58
CA LEU A 163 12.91 -1.65 -1.36
C LEU A 163 12.44 -3.10 -1.20
N TYR A 164 11.16 -3.39 -1.45
CA TYR A 164 10.65 -4.77 -1.42
C TYR A 164 11.27 -5.62 -2.53
N LEU A 165 11.38 -5.08 -3.73
CA LEU A 165 12.05 -5.73 -4.85
C LEU A 165 13.56 -5.95 -4.60
N ALA A 166 14.21 -5.13 -3.76
CA ALA A 166 15.58 -5.36 -3.36
C ALA A 166 15.75 -6.69 -2.57
N CYS A 167 14.70 -7.15 -1.86
CA CYS A 167 14.72 -8.47 -1.23
C CYS A 167 14.73 -9.59 -2.29
N VAL A 168 14.05 -9.42 -3.40
CA VAL A 168 14.06 -10.37 -4.53
C VAL A 168 15.40 -10.33 -5.24
N ARG A 169 15.93 -9.13 -5.53
CA ARG A 169 17.28 -8.96 -6.13
C ARG A 169 18.38 -9.56 -5.27
N ALA A 170 18.23 -9.54 -3.95
CA ALA A 170 19.18 -10.17 -3.03
C ALA A 170 19.28 -11.69 -3.23
N LEU A 171 18.31 -12.33 -3.88
CA LEU A 171 18.35 -13.76 -4.30
C LEU A 171 18.98 -13.95 -5.69
N GLY A 172 19.42 -12.90 -6.36
CA GLY A 172 19.89 -12.96 -7.74
C GLY A 172 18.78 -12.95 -8.80
N ILE A 173 17.54 -12.67 -8.40
CA ILE A 173 16.37 -12.70 -9.31
C ILE A 173 16.17 -11.34 -9.96
N PRO A 174 16.05 -11.26 -11.30
CA PRO A 174 15.74 -10.02 -12.01
C PRO A 174 14.34 -9.48 -11.63
N THR A 175 14.24 -8.16 -11.42
CA THR A 175 12.99 -7.49 -11.05
C THR A 175 12.52 -6.45 -12.07
N ALA A 176 13.17 -6.36 -13.22
CA ALA A 176 12.81 -5.41 -14.28
C ALA A 176 11.34 -5.58 -14.69
N GLY A 177 10.59 -4.48 -14.75
CA GLY A 177 9.16 -4.48 -15.10
C GLY A 177 8.22 -5.10 -14.05
N ALA A 178 8.71 -5.49 -12.86
CA ALA A 178 7.84 -5.86 -11.75
C ALA A 178 7.19 -4.61 -11.16
N ARG A 179 5.87 -4.64 -11.02
CA ARG A 179 5.07 -3.54 -10.50
C ARG A 179 3.95 -4.07 -9.60
N PRO A 180 3.40 -3.25 -8.71
CA PRO A 180 2.21 -3.60 -7.97
C PRO A 180 1.05 -3.97 -8.91
N THR A 181 0.28 -4.97 -8.50
CA THR A 181 -0.88 -5.46 -9.26
C THR A 181 -2.05 -5.71 -8.31
N PHE A 182 -3.25 -5.54 -8.84
CA PHE A 182 -4.50 -5.95 -8.20
C PHE A 182 -5.42 -6.56 -9.26
N TYR A 183 -6.18 -7.57 -8.89
CA TYR A 183 -7.01 -8.35 -9.81
C TYR A 183 -8.45 -8.38 -9.30
N PRO A 184 -9.33 -7.46 -9.75
CA PRO A 184 -10.74 -7.51 -9.44
C PRO A 184 -11.40 -8.79 -9.97
N THR A 185 -12.35 -9.32 -9.21
CA THR A 185 -13.09 -10.51 -9.62
C THR A 185 -14.01 -10.21 -10.80
N PRO A 186 -14.41 -11.24 -11.60
CA PRO A 186 -15.43 -11.08 -12.63
C PRO A 186 -16.77 -10.56 -12.07
N ALA A 187 -17.14 -10.98 -10.87
CA ALA A 187 -18.37 -10.53 -10.20
C ALA A 187 -18.31 -9.03 -9.86
N ALA A 188 -17.19 -8.54 -9.34
CA ALA A 188 -16.98 -7.12 -9.06
C ALA A 188 -17.06 -6.27 -10.34
N ARG A 189 -16.40 -6.74 -11.42
CA ARG A 189 -16.45 -6.05 -12.73
C ARG A 189 -17.86 -5.97 -13.28
N GLU A 190 -18.65 -7.03 -13.15
CA GLU A 190 -20.05 -7.06 -13.63
C GLU A 190 -20.93 -6.11 -12.83
N ARG A 191 -20.82 -6.16 -11.48
CA ARG A 191 -21.57 -5.27 -10.61
C ARG A 191 -21.26 -3.79 -10.92
N VAL A 192 -20.00 -3.43 -11.04
CA VAL A 192 -19.57 -2.06 -11.34
C VAL A 192 -20.04 -1.62 -12.72
N ARG A 193 -20.08 -2.52 -13.72
CA ARG A 193 -20.61 -2.21 -15.05
C ARG A 193 -22.05 -1.72 -14.99
N GLY A 194 -22.87 -2.30 -14.13
CA GLY A 194 -24.25 -1.89 -13.93
C GLY A 194 -24.43 -0.57 -13.17
N MET A 195 -23.40 -0.09 -12.47
CA MET A 195 -23.47 1.11 -11.64
C MET A 195 -22.95 2.37 -12.37
N ILE A 196 -22.13 2.21 -13.40
CA ILE A 196 -21.51 3.33 -14.11
C ILE A 196 -22.41 3.80 -15.26
N PRO A 197 -22.76 5.10 -15.33
CA PRO A 197 -23.48 5.65 -16.47
C PRO A 197 -22.74 5.43 -17.79
N ALA A 198 -23.45 4.99 -18.83
CA ALA A 198 -22.87 4.82 -20.16
C ALA A 198 -22.58 6.17 -20.85
N GLY A 199 -21.63 6.18 -21.77
CA GLY A 199 -21.38 7.29 -22.69
C GLY A 199 -20.47 8.40 -22.18
N ARG A 200 -19.94 8.32 -20.95
CA ARG A 200 -18.99 9.29 -20.40
C ARG A 200 -17.75 8.60 -19.86
N SER A 201 -16.61 9.29 -19.94
CA SER A 201 -15.41 8.87 -19.20
C SER A 201 -15.64 8.96 -17.69
N VAL A 202 -15.07 8.03 -16.94
CA VAL A 202 -15.22 7.99 -15.48
C VAL A 202 -14.01 8.63 -14.84
N ALA A 203 -14.24 9.58 -13.93
CA ALA A 203 -13.22 10.12 -13.03
C ALA A 203 -13.57 9.72 -11.59
N VAL A 204 -12.59 9.19 -10.86
CA VAL A 204 -12.80 8.75 -9.46
C VAL A 204 -12.08 9.71 -8.52
N ILE A 205 -12.79 10.22 -7.51
CA ILE A 205 -12.25 11.09 -6.46
C ILE A 205 -12.36 10.40 -5.11
N HIS A 206 -11.23 10.35 -4.37
CA HIS A 206 -11.19 9.85 -2.99
C HIS A 206 -10.72 10.96 -2.05
N PRO A 207 -11.63 11.77 -1.47
CA PRO A 207 -11.27 12.91 -0.63
C PRO A 207 -10.82 12.50 0.77
N ALA A 208 -11.14 11.29 1.18
CA ALA A 208 -10.86 10.73 2.49
C ALA A 208 -9.42 10.21 2.65
N GLY A 209 -9.16 9.47 3.72
CA GLY A 209 -7.90 8.77 3.96
C GLY A 209 -7.26 9.14 5.29
N GLY A 210 -6.02 8.64 5.49
CA GLY A 210 -5.28 8.80 6.74
C GLY A 210 -5.78 7.89 7.86
N GLN A 211 -6.60 6.88 7.56
CA GLN A 211 -7.06 5.88 8.53
C GLN A 211 -6.36 4.54 8.29
N ASN A 212 -5.72 4.04 9.33
CA ASN A 212 -5.20 2.68 9.43
C ASN A 212 -5.54 2.15 10.83
N PRO A 213 -5.51 0.84 11.06
CA PRO A 213 -5.69 0.32 12.42
C PRO A 213 -4.74 0.99 13.42
N GLY A 214 -5.31 1.59 14.47
CA GLY A 214 -4.55 2.30 15.50
C GLY A 214 -3.99 3.67 15.11
N MET A 215 -4.34 4.23 13.94
CA MET A 215 -3.85 5.53 13.49
C MET A 215 -4.89 6.29 12.66
N ALA A 216 -5.13 7.54 13.02
CA ALA A 216 -5.94 8.49 12.24
C ALA A 216 -5.10 9.75 11.94
N LEU A 217 -4.91 10.07 10.65
CA LEU A 217 -4.08 11.18 10.18
C LEU A 217 -4.87 12.11 9.25
N SER A 218 -5.71 12.96 9.83
CA SER A 218 -6.46 13.98 9.07
C SER A 218 -5.55 14.93 8.29
N ALA A 219 -4.31 15.13 8.75
CA ALA A 219 -3.27 15.91 8.07
C ALA A 219 -2.92 15.44 6.65
N LYS A 220 -3.33 14.25 6.25
CA LYS A 220 -3.19 13.76 4.88
C LYS A 220 -4.36 14.17 3.98
N ARG A 221 -5.42 14.76 4.51
CA ARG A 221 -6.63 15.09 3.76
C ARG A 221 -6.53 16.48 3.15
N TRP A 222 -6.61 16.55 1.83
CA TRP A 222 -6.73 17.82 1.12
C TRP A 222 -8.15 18.39 1.34
N PRO A 223 -8.32 19.72 1.46
CA PRO A 223 -9.62 20.30 1.81
C PRO A 223 -10.76 19.95 0.87
N ALA A 224 -11.94 19.64 1.42
CA ALA A 224 -13.14 19.27 0.66
C ALA A 224 -13.54 20.29 -0.41
N PRO A 225 -13.50 21.63 -0.18
CA PRO A 225 -13.82 22.62 -1.22
C PRO A 225 -12.91 22.52 -2.46
N ARG A 226 -11.66 22.10 -2.28
CA ARG A 226 -10.73 21.95 -3.41
C ARG A 226 -11.02 20.68 -4.21
N TYR A 227 -11.41 19.59 -3.56
CA TYR A 227 -11.92 18.40 -4.25
C TYR A 227 -13.21 18.69 -5.00
N ALA A 228 -14.09 19.49 -4.42
CA ALA A 228 -15.33 19.92 -5.05
C ALA A 228 -15.07 20.71 -6.34
N GLU A 229 -14.10 21.62 -6.32
CA GLU A 229 -13.71 22.35 -7.53
C GLU A 229 -13.11 21.44 -8.60
N ILE A 230 -12.29 20.44 -8.24
CA ILE A 230 -11.82 19.41 -9.17
C ILE A 230 -12.99 18.60 -9.72
N ALA A 231 -13.94 18.20 -8.88
CA ALA A 231 -15.12 17.44 -9.31
C ALA A 231 -15.95 18.24 -10.33
N ARG A 232 -16.18 19.53 -10.04
CA ARG A 232 -16.89 20.45 -10.94
C ARG A 232 -16.20 20.59 -12.30
N ARG A 233 -14.90 20.81 -12.31
CA ARG A 233 -14.10 20.95 -13.55
C ARG A 233 -14.08 19.64 -14.35
N LEU A 234 -13.93 18.50 -13.72
CA LEU A 234 -14.00 17.18 -14.39
C LEU A 234 -15.36 16.93 -15.04
N ALA A 235 -16.46 17.28 -14.33
CA ALA A 235 -17.80 17.12 -14.86
C ALA A 235 -18.13 18.06 -16.02
N GLN A 236 -17.68 19.33 -15.94
CA GLN A 236 -18.01 20.38 -16.91
C GLN A 236 -17.02 20.45 -18.07
N GLU A 237 -15.70 20.50 -17.77
CA GLU A 237 -14.67 20.73 -18.79
C GLU A 237 -14.27 19.42 -19.49
N ARG A 238 -14.24 18.28 -18.77
CA ARG A 238 -13.93 16.94 -19.32
C ARG A 238 -15.16 16.12 -19.65
N ARG A 239 -16.37 16.60 -19.34
CA ARG A 239 -17.64 15.90 -19.50
C ARG A 239 -17.62 14.49 -18.88
N ALA A 240 -16.93 14.34 -17.75
CA ALA A 240 -16.80 13.07 -17.05
C ALA A 240 -17.99 12.78 -16.14
N SER A 241 -18.29 11.51 -15.93
CA SER A 241 -19.01 11.06 -14.74
C SER A 241 -18.01 11.00 -13.58
N VAL A 242 -18.21 11.81 -12.57
CA VAL A 242 -17.35 11.89 -11.39
C VAL A 242 -17.94 11.03 -10.28
N ILE A 243 -17.16 10.06 -9.83
CA ILE A 243 -17.57 9.14 -8.75
C ILE A 243 -16.71 9.42 -7.53
N ILE A 244 -17.33 9.92 -6.46
CA ILE A 244 -16.69 10.18 -5.19
C ILE A 244 -16.77 8.89 -4.36
N VAL A 245 -15.62 8.37 -3.94
CA VAL A 245 -15.51 7.09 -3.21
C VAL A 245 -14.89 7.29 -1.83
N GLY A 246 -15.15 6.33 -0.96
CA GLY A 246 -14.63 6.30 0.40
C GLY A 246 -15.17 5.09 1.15
N GLY A 247 -14.73 4.85 2.38
CA GLY A 247 -15.34 3.87 3.27
C GLY A 247 -16.69 4.35 3.83
N PRO A 248 -17.42 3.50 4.58
CA PRO A 248 -18.71 3.90 5.17
C PRO A 248 -18.63 5.14 6.06
N GLY A 249 -17.51 5.34 6.77
CA GLY A 249 -17.26 6.51 7.61
C GLY A 249 -16.90 7.79 6.86
N ASP A 250 -16.75 7.73 5.54
CA ASP A 250 -16.37 8.88 4.70
C ASP A 250 -17.59 9.45 3.92
N ARG A 251 -18.78 8.89 4.13
CA ARG A 251 -20.01 9.26 3.39
C ARG A 251 -20.34 10.74 3.52
N GLU A 252 -20.23 11.30 4.72
CA GLU A 252 -20.51 12.72 4.99
C GLU A 252 -19.51 13.64 4.26
N LEU A 253 -18.22 13.31 4.31
CA LEU A 253 -17.19 14.06 3.59
C LEU A 253 -17.39 13.99 2.07
N ALA A 254 -17.75 12.83 1.54
CA ALA A 254 -18.03 12.66 0.11
C ALA A 254 -19.27 13.45 -0.30
N GLU A 255 -20.29 13.52 0.56
CA GLU A 255 -21.49 14.31 0.31
C GLU A 255 -21.22 15.83 0.39
N GLU A 256 -20.38 16.26 1.33
CA GLU A 256 -19.90 17.64 1.38
C GLU A 256 -19.21 18.04 0.05
N VAL A 257 -18.33 17.19 -0.47
CA VAL A 257 -17.67 17.44 -1.76
C VAL A 257 -18.69 17.52 -2.90
N ARG A 258 -19.68 16.61 -2.95
CA ARG A 258 -20.74 16.62 -3.97
C ARG A 258 -21.59 17.89 -3.92
N HIS A 259 -21.99 18.31 -2.72
CA HIS A 259 -22.79 19.51 -2.49
C HIS A 259 -22.01 20.78 -2.91
N LEU A 260 -20.75 20.89 -2.46
CA LEU A 260 -19.89 22.03 -2.81
C LEU A 260 -19.53 22.08 -4.31
N ALA A 261 -19.58 20.95 -5.02
CA ALA A 261 -19.42 20.91 -6.48
C ALA A 261 -20.64 21.46 -7.23
N GLY A 262 -21.76 21.78 -6.57
CA GLY A 262 -22.97 22.33 -7.13
C GLY A 262 -24.03 21.29 -7.50
N GLU A 263 -24.02 20.13 -6.85
CA GLU A 263 -25.01 19.03 -7.03
C GLU A 263 -25.23 18.66 -8.51
N LEU A 264 -24.15 18.64 -9.28
CA LEU A 264 -24.21 18.34 -10.71
C LEU A 264 -24.71 16.89 -10.94
N GLU A 265 -25.56 16.68 -11.94
CA GLU A 265 -26.16 15.39 -12.30
C GLU A 265 -25.13 14.25 -12.47
N HIS A 266 -23.94 14.61 -12.92
CA HIS A 266 -22.86 13.65 -13.21
C HIS A 266 -21.81 13.53 -12.11
N VAL A 267 -22.10 14.03 -10.91
CA VAL A 267 -21.26 13.89 -9.71
C VAL A 267 -21.99 13.03 -8.68
N HIS A 268 -21.49 11.83 -8.46
CA HIS A 268 -22.15 10.81 -7.65
C HIS A 268 -21.33 10.49 -6.40
N ASN A 269 -22.01 10.42 -5.25
CA ASN A 269 -21.41 9.94 -4.01
C ASN A 269 -21.68 8.43 -3.86
N MET A 270 -20.64 7.61 -3.94
CA MET A 270 -20.67 6.16 -3.73
C MET A 270 -19.83 5.73 -2.52
N ALA A 271 -19.53 6.64 -1.59
CA ALA A 271 -18.79 6.31 -0.38
C ALA A 271 -19.57 5.31 0.49
N GLY A 272 -18.92 4.22 0.88
CA GLY A 272 -19.50 3.13 1.65
C GLY A 272 -20.39 2.15 0.86
N GLU A 273 -20.43 2.26 -0.47
CA GLU A 273 -21.26 1.38 -1.33
C GLU A 273 -20.44 0.30 -2.05
N LEU A 274 -19.11 0.49 -2.11
CA LEU A 274 -18.21 -0.41 -2.81
C LEU A 274 -17.35 -1.20 -1.82
N SER A 275 -17.25 -2.49 -2.03
CA SER A 275 -16.17 -3.30 -1.46
C SER A 275 -14.82 -2.89 -2.07
N PHE A 276 -13.73 -3.34 -1.47
CA PHE A 276 -12.39 -3.06 -1.99
C PHE A 276 -12.17 -3.68 -3.39
N ASP A 277 -12.77 -4.83 -3.64
CA ASP A 277 -12.75 -5.52 -4.94
C ASP A 277 -13.52 -4.73 -6.01
N GLU A 278 -14.71 -4.26 -5.67
CA GLU A 278 -15.53 -3.41 -6.55
C GLU A 278 -14.88 -2.04 -6.80
N LEU A 279 -14.21 -1.46 -5.79
CA LEU A 279 -13.41 -0.24 -6.00
C LEU A 279 -12.28 -0.50 -7.01
N GLY A 280 -11.60 -1.64 -6.93
CA GLY A 280 -10.59 -2.04 -7.92
C GLY A 280 -11.18 -2.15 -9.33
N ALA A 281 -12.36 -2.76 -9.47
CA ALA A 281 -13.08 -2.88 -10.75
C ALA A 281 -13.55 -1.52 -11.30
N LEU A 282 -13.96 -0.59 -10.44
CA LEU A 282 -14.29 0.78 -10.84
C LEU A 282 -13.05 1.51 -11.36
N LEU A 283 -11.95 1.38 -10.65
CA LEU A 283 -10.68 2.01 -11.00
C LEU A 283 -10.12 1.49 -12.34
N GLU A 284 -10.24 0.19 -12.65
CA GLU A 284 -9.85 -0.34 -13.99
C GLU A 284 -10.56 0.40 -15.15
N ARG A 285 -11.73 0.97 -14.91
CA ARG A 285 -12.53 1.68 -15.92
C ARG A 285 -12.36 3.20 -15.86
N ALA A 286 -11.68 3.71 -14.85
CA ALA A 286 -11.53 5.14 -14.65
C ALA A 286 -10.44 5.71 -15.58
N ALA A 287 -10.73 6.84 -16.21
CA ALA A 287 -9.76 7.62 -16.98
C ALA A 287 -8.74 8.30 -16.06
N VAL A 288 -9.15 8.64 -14.84
CA VAL A 288 -8.29 9.25 -13.83
C VAL A 288 -8.79 8.95 -12.42
N PHE A 289 -7.85 8.78 -11.51
CA PHE A 289 -8.08 8.80 -10.05
C PHE A 289 -7.44 10.05 -9.45
N VAL A 290 -8.16 10.74 -8.59
CA VAL A 290 -7.64 11.88 -7.81
C VAL A 290 -7.89 11.62 -6.32
N GLY A 291 -6.84 11.69 -5.51
CA GLY A 291 -6.98 11.44 -4.07
C GLY A 291 -5.75 11.84 -3.26
N ASN A 292 -5.75 11.46 -1.98
CA ASN A 292 -4.63 11.65 -1.06
C ASN A 292 -3.67 10.44 -1.06
N ASP A 293 -2.58 10.54 -0.32
CA ASP A 293 -1.69 9.40 0.02
C ASP A 293 -2.45 8.35 0.87
N THR A 294 -3.05 7.36 0.21
CA THR A 294 -3.94 6.34 0.81
C THR A 294 -3.85 5.00 0.11
N GLY A 295 -4.47 3.98 0.71
CA GLY A 295 -4.61 2.65 0.09
C GLY A 295 -5.35 2.68 -1.25
N ALA A 296 -6.35 3.56 -1.41
CA ALA A 296 -7.08 3.73 -2.67
C ALA A 296 -6.19 4.27 -3.81
N MET A 297 -5.25 5.17 -3.50
CA MET A 297 -4.25 5.65 -4.46
C MET A 297 -3.36 4.50 -4.96
N HIS A 298 -2.88 3.65 -4.04
CA HIS A 298 -2.06 2.49 -4.41
C HIS A 298 -2.87 1.46 -5.20
N LEU A 299 -4.17 1.30 -4.89
CA LEU A 299 -5.08 0.44 -5.65
C LEU A 299 -5.25 0.95 -7.09
N ALA A 300 -5.49 2.25 -7.26
CA ALA A 300 -5.60 2.88 -8.57
C ALA A 300 -4.33 2.65 -9.41
N ALA A 301 -3.15 2.87 -8.82
CA ALA A 301 -1.89 2.61 -9.49
C ALA A 301 -1.69 1.11 -9.82
N ALA A 302 -2.11 0.21 -8.94
CA ALA A 302 -1.95 -1.24 -9.11
C ALA A 302 -2.83 -1.81 -10.24
N VAL A 303 -4.01 -1.25 -10.48
CA VAL A 303 -4.87 -1.62 -11.63
C VAL A 303 -4.53 -0.86 -12.91
N GLY A 304 -3.59 0.10 -12.85
CA GLY A 304 -3.11 0.85 -14.00
C GLY A 304 -3.87 2.13 -14.32
N THR A 305 -4.75 2.60 -13.44
CA THR A 305 -5.47 3.86 -13.61
C THR A 305 -4.52 5.06 -13.52
N PRO A 306 -4.53 6.00 -14.47
CA PRO A 306 -3.83 7.27 -14.33
C PRO A 306 -4.19 7.94 -13.00
N THR A 307 -3.18 8.21 -12.17
CA THR A 307 -3.41 8.61 -10.76
C THR A 307 -2.75 9.94 -10.47
N VAL A 308 -3.53 10.87 -9.91
CA VAL A 308 -3.05 12.12 -9.32
C VAL A 308 -3.25 12.07 -7.82
N ALA A 309 -2.17 12.15 -7.07
CA ALA A 309 -2.18 12.03 -5.62
C ALA A 309 -1.65 13.28 -4.94
N VAL A 310 -2.43 13.84 -4.02
CA VAL A 310 -2.03 15.01 -3.22
C VAL A 310 -1.26 14.52 -1.99
N PHE A 311 -0.05 15.04 -1.82
CA PHE A 311 0.82 14.72 -0.72
C PHE A 311 0.99 15.91 0.22
N GLY A 312 0.99 15.63 1.51
CA GLY A 312 1.23 16.60 2.56
C GLY A 312 2.45 16.19 3.41
N PRO A 313 2.22 15.50 4.55
CA PRO A 313 3.27 15.17 5.51
C PRO A 313 4.21 14.04 5.08
N SER A 314 3.81 13.19 4.15
CA SER A 314 4.57 12.04 3.66
C SER A 314 5.36 12.38 2.40
N ASP A 315 6.46 11.66 2.17
CA ASP A 315 7.33 11.84 1.00
C ASP A 315 6.84 10.96 -0.18
N PRO A 316 6.41 11.57 -1.31
CA PRO A 316 5.96 10.80 -2.47
C PRO A 316 7.07 9.98 -3.14
N ARG A 317 8.34 10.34 -2.95
CA ARG A 317 9.47 9.53 -3.44
C ARG A 317 9.56 8.17 -2.74
N ARG A 318 8.92 8.04 -1.56
CA ARG A 318 8.83 6.79 -0.80
C ARG A 318 7.48 6.09 -0.99
N TYR A 319 6.40 6.86 -0.99
CA TYR A 319 5.03 6.33 -0.92
C TYR A 319 4.14 6.77 -2.09
N GLY A 320 4.68 7.38 -3.14
CA GLY A 320 3.90 7.82 -4.29
C GLY A 320 3.26 6.67 -5.07
N PRO A 321 2.33 6.97 -5.97
CA PRO A 321 1.81 5.97 -6.89
C PRO A 321 2.94 5.47 -7.80
N TYR A 322 3.13 4.15 -7.84
CA TYR A 322 4.27 3.54 -8.51
C TYR A 322 4.04 3.35 -10.01
N GLY A 323 4.87 3.97 -10.83
CA GLY A 323 4.82 3.85 -12.29
C GLY A 323 4.87 5.20 -13.01
N ALA A 324 5.08 5.18 -14.32
CA ALA A 324 5.26 6.40 -15.12
C ALA A 324 3.95 7.17 -15.40
N GLY A 325 2.80 6.49 -15.37
CA GLY A 325 1.48 7.07 -15.71
C GLY A 325 0.82 7.86 -14.58
N HIS A 326 1.54 8.18 -13.51
CA HIS A 326 0.98 8.80 -12.31
C HIS A 326 1.69 10.09 -11.95
N ARG A 327 1.05 10.94 -11.13
CA ARG A 327 1.62 12.18 -10.60
C ARG A 327 1.36 12.32 -9.11
N ALA A 328 2.39 12.65 -8.37
CA ALA A 328 2.27 13.12 -7.00
C ALA A 328 2.41 14.65 -6.98
N VAL A 329 1.41 15.33 -6.44
CA VAL A 329 1.42 16.78 -6.26
C VAL A 329 1.84 17.06 -4.82
N TRP A 330 3.01 17.64 -4.64
CA TRP A 330 3.62 17.86 -3.33
C TRP A 330 4.37 19.19 -3.28
N LYS A 331 4.01 20.02 -2.33
CA LYS A 331 4.65 21.31 -2.05
C LYS A 331 5.16 21.34 -0.60
N PRO A 332 6.30 20.68 -0.32
CA PRO A 332 6.77 20.55 1.05
C PRO A 332 7.27 21.90 1.59
N PRO A 333 6.76 22.37 2.74
CA PRO A 333 7.45 23.37 3.54
C PRO A 333 8.68 22.75 4.20
N GLU A 334 9.53 23.55 4.82
CA GLU A 334 10.76 23.10 5.49
C GLU A 334 10.55 21.96 6.51
N CYS A 335 9.35 21.91 7.14
CA CYS A 335 9.01 20.87 8.11
C CYS A 335 8.55 19.54 7.48
N ALA A 336 8.37 19.46 6.18
CA ALA A 336 7.97 18.22 5.50
C ALA A 336 9.19 17.55 4.80
N PRO A 337 9.22 16.20 4.75
CA PRO A 337 8.26 15.28 5.31
C PRO A 337 8.37 15.12 6.82
N CYS A 338 7.25 15.11 7.53
CA CYS A 338 7.20 14.88 8.98
C CYS A 338 6.52 13.55 9.35
N PHE A 339 6.00 12.83 8.38
CA PHE A 339 5.52 11.47 8.51
C PHE A 339 6.54 10.50 7.88
N ASP A 340 7.14 9.67 8.69
CA ASP A 340 8.02 8.58 8.23
C ASP A 340 7.77 7.30 9.01
N ARG A 341 7.52 6.21 8.28
CA ARG A 341 7.41 4.85 8.83
C ARG A 341 6.40 4.70 9.98
N GLY A 342 5.22 5.32 9.83
CA GLY A 342 4.19 5.28 10.86
C GLY A 342 4.42 6.23 12.04
N ARG A 343 5.46 7.08 11.98
CA ARG A 343 5.71 8.13 12.97
C ARG A 343 5.21 9.45 12.41
N TRP A 344 4.53 10.19 13.25
CA TRP A 344 3.95 11.48 12.96
C TRP A 344 4.40 12.51 13.99
N ASN A 345 4.64 13.74 13.55
CA ASN A 345 4.84 14.84 14.47
C ASN A 345 3.48 15.35 14.96
N GLU A 346 3.01 14.85 16.11
CA GLU A 346 1.73 15.21 16.72
C GLU A 346 1.59 16.70 17.06
N SER A 347 2.70 17.44 17.13
CA SER A 347 2.69 18.89 17.37
C SER A 347 2.31 19.73 16.16
N CYS A 348 2.15 19.14 14.97
CA CYS A 348 1.75 19.85 13.78
C CYS A 348 0.25 20.19 13.81
N GLN A 349 -0.07 21.46 14.01
CA GLN A 349 -1.45 21.96 14.01
C GLN A 349 -1.81 22.75 12.74
N ARG A 350 -0.82 23.04 11.88
CA ARG A 350 -1.01 24.02 10.79
C ARG A 350 -1.19 23.41 9.40
N PHE A 351 -0.97 22.13 9.21
CA PHE A 351 -1.12 21.36 7.96
C PHE A 351 -0.70 22.09 6.67
N ARG A 352 0.23 23.06 6.76
CA ARG A 352 0.65 23.91 5.64
C ARG A 352 1.12 23.13 4.42
N CYS A 353 1.61 21.92 4.62
CA CYS A 353 2.08 21.05 3.53
C CYS A 353 0.95 20.60 2.60
N ILE A 354 -0.23 20.29 3.13
CA ILE A 354 -1.38 19.87 2.33
C ILE A 354 -2.14 21.09 1.79
N GLU A 355 -2.17 22.19 2.55
CA GLU A 355 -2.81 23.44 2.16
C GLU A 355 -2.02 24.21 1.07
N ALA A 356 -0.71 24.00 0.97
CA ALA A 356 0.12 24.61 -0.08
C ALA A 356 -0.21 24.11 -1.50
N VAL A 357 -0.82 22.93 -1.62
CA VAL A 357 -1.23 22.38 -2.91
C VAL A 357 -2.51 23.05 -3.37
N SER A 358 -2.45 23.81 -4.47
CA SER A 358 -3.60 24.50 -5.05
C SER A 358 -4.43 23.57 -5.96
N VAL A 359 -5.66 24.00 -6.27
CA VAL A 359 -6.51 23.33 -7.27
C VAL A 359 -5.81 23.29 -8.63
N GLU A 360 -5.14 24.38 -9.01
CA GLU A 360 -4.47 24.47 -10.32
C GLU A 360 -3.30 23.50 -10.43
N ASP A 361 -2.54 23.27 -9.35
CA ASP A 361 -1.47 22.26 -9.34
C ASP A 361 -2.02 20.86 -9.63
N VAL A 362 -3.15 20.52 -9.01
CA VAL A 362 -3.82 19.23 -9.21
C VAL A 362 -4.41 19.13 -10.61
N TRP A 363 -5.02 20.20 -11.11
CA TRP A 363 -5.58 20.25 -12.47
C TRP A 363 -4.51 20.09 -13.56
N GLN A 364 -3.38 20.74 -13.41
CA GLN A 364 -2.23 20.57 -14.30
C GLN A 364 -1.74 19.11 -14.29
N ALA A 365 -1.66 18.49 -13.10
CA ALA A 365 -1.27 17.10 -12.99
C ALA A 365 -2.30 16.16 -13.66
N ILE A 366 -3.61 16.44 -13.54
CA ILE A 366 -4.67 15.70 -14.25
C ILE A 366 -4.47 15.81 -15.75
N SER A 367 -4.22 17.01 -16.27
CA SER A 367 -4.02 17.23 -17.71
C SER A 367 -2.78 16.52 -18.27
N GLN A 368 -1.78 16.23 -17.43
CA GLN A 368 -0.60 15.46 -17.84
C GLN A 368 -0.85 13.97 -17.93
N VAL A 369 -1.73 13.41 -17.09
CA VAL A 369 -2.01 11.96 -17.05
C VAL A 369 -3.25 11.59 -17.86
N TRP A 370 -4.13 12.53 -18.08
CA TRP A 370 -5.34 12.42 -18.89
C TRP A 370 -5.50 13.67 -19.78
N PRO A 371 -4.80 13.72 -20.92
CA PRO A 371 -4.90 14.83 -21.86
C PRO A 371 -6.32 14.96 -22.44
N ALA A 372 -6.66 16.17 -22.91
CA ALA A 372 -8.01 16.51 -23.42
C ALA A 372 -8.33 15.78 -24.73
#